data_f914239d3acf764b39760bc83b6f6a3f
#
_entry.id   f914239d3acf764b39760bc83b6f6a3f
#
_cell.length_a   1.000
_cell.length_b   1.000
_cell.length_c   1.000
_cell.angle_alpha   90.00
_cell.angle_beta   90.00
_cell.angle_gamma   90.00
#
_symmetry.space_group_name_H-M   'P 1'
#
loop_
_entity.id
_entity.type
_entity.pdbx_description
1 polymer ?
#
loop_
_entity_poly.entity_id
_entity_poly.type
_entity_poly.pdbx_seq_one_letter_code
_entity_poly.pdbx_strand_id
1 'polypeptide(L)'
;MGQATHFGSLLDLGCGTGLAGEVFRPFAGRLVGVDLSAAMIARAEAKGDYDRLAVGNLAAFLSAEIAKAAKYDLVLAADVFVYVNDLAAVLADVARVLAPRGMLAFTVETHSGAGVALLPTLRFAHSELYLRDAIAGAGLTLLALDQAAIRTEKGEPVNGLVLVAGLVGEAIHRHARA
;
A
#
# COMPACT_ATOMS: atom_id res chain seq x y z
N MET A 1 10.77 -18.10 19.33
CA MET A 1 10.54 -17.84 17.92
C MET A 1 9.15 -17.22 17.82
N GLY A 2 9.03 -15.92 17.45
CA GLY A 2 7.71 -15.30 17.21
C GLY A 2 7.00 -16.02 16.08
N GLN A 3 5.71 -16.31 16.26
CA GLN A 3 4.90 -16.83 15.15
C GLN A 3 4.91 -15.78 14.04
N ALA A 4 5.24 -16.21 12.81
CA ALA A 4 5.12 -15.35 11.65
C ALA A 4 3.65 -14.90 11.52
N THR A 5 3.44 -13.60 11.38
CA THR A 5 2.08 -13.06 11.19
C THR A 5 1.52 -13.60 9.89
N HIS A 6 0.36 -14.26 9.94
CA HIS A 6 -0.33 -14.75 8.76
C HIS A 6 -1.56 -13.86 8.48
N PHE A 7 -1.67 -13.38 7.24
CA PHE A 7 -2.78 -12.57 6.75
C PHE A 7 -3.80 -13.46 6.05
N GLY A 8 -5.06 -13.39 6.43
CA GLY A 8 -6.13 -14.13 5.76
C GLY A 8 -6.32 -13.67 4.32
N SER A 9 -6.21 -12.34 4.06
CA SER A 9 -6.33 -11.76 2.72
C SER A 9 -5.36 -10.58 2.54
N LEU A 10 -4.61 -10.60 1.45
CA LEU A 10 -3.63 -9.58 1.08
C LEU A 10 -3.95 -9.02 -0.31
N LEU A 11 -3.87 -7.69 -0.46
CA LEU A 11 -3.98 -6.99 -1.73
C LEU A 11 -2.67 -6.29 -2.06
N ASP A 12 -2.15 -6.51 -3.27
CA ASP A 12 -0.95 -5.88 -3.82
C ASP A 12 -1.34 -4.90 -4.92
N LEU A 13 -1.27 -3.61 -4.61
CA LEU A 13 -1.58 -2.50 -5.51
C LEU A 13 -0.35 -2.14 -6.33
N GLY A 14 -0.44 -2.24 -7.65
CA GLY A 14 0.71 -2.08 -8.54
C GLY A 14 1.68 -3.26 -8.42
N CYS A 15 1.17 -4.48 -8.47
CA CYS A 15 1.92 -5.71 -8.21
C CYS A 15 3.09 -5.94 -9.20
N GLY A 16 3.13 -5.22 -10.32
CA GLY A 16 4.18 -5.32 -11.31
C GLY A 16 4.39 -6.76 -11.79
N THR A 17 5.63 -7.24 -11.75
CA THR A 17 6.00 -8.60 -12.11
C THR A 17 5.79 -9.62 -10.98
N GLY A 18 5.16 -9.23 -9.87
CA GLY A 18 4.83 -10.11 -8.76
C GLY A 18 5.95 -10.35 -7.75
N LEU A 19 6.89 -9.40 -7.58
CA LEU A 19 7.97 -9.55 -6.60
C LEU A 19 7.45 -9.60 -5.15
N ALA A 20 6.46 -8.76 -4.82
CA ALA A 20 5.83 -8.82 -3.50
C ALA A 20 5.07 -10.16 -3.31
N GLY A 21 4.48 -10.71 -4.37
CA GLY A 21 3.84 -12.01 -4.35
C GLY A 21 4.78 -13.12 -3.88
N GLU A 22 5.96 -13.21 -4.45
CA GLU A 22 6.98 -14.20 -4.05
C GLU A 22 7.31 -14.12 -2.54
N VAL A 23 7.45 -12.89 -2.02
CA VAL A 23 7.81 -12.64 -0.62
C VAL A 23 6.64 -12.94 0.32
N PHE A 24 5.42 -12.51 -0.04
CA PHE A 24 4.27 -12.56 0.86
C PHE A 24 3.39 -13.78 0.71
N ARG A 25 3.53 -14.59 -0.37
CA ARG A 25 2.74 -15.82 -0.57
C ARG A 25 2.74 -16.74 0.66
N PRO A 26 3.89 -17.00 1.33
CA PRO A 26 3.91 -17.88 2.51
C PRO A 26 3.13 -17.34 3.72
N PHE A 27 2.82 -16.04 3.72
CA PHE A 27 2.15 -15.35 4.82
C PHE A 27 0.70 -14.96 4.49
N ALA A 28 0.19 -15.29 3.30
CA ALA A 28 -1.13 -14.91 2.84
C ALA A 28 -2.01 -16.14 2.56
N GLY A 29 -3.19 -16.18 3.17
CA GLY A 29 -4.23 -17.17 2.84
C GLY A 29 -4.77 -16.94 1.43
N ARG A 30 -5.04 -15.68 1.09
CA ARG A 30 -5.45 -15.21 -0.23
C ARG A 30 -4.61 -14.01 -0.63
N LEU A 31 -4.05 -14.03 -1.85
CA LEU A 31 -3.24 -12.96 -2.42
C LEU A 31 -3.86 -12.46 -3.73
N VAL A 32 -4.19 -11.18 -3.78
CA VAL A 32 -4.78 -10.52 -4.95
C VAL A 32 -3.83 -9.43 -5.43
N GLY A 33 -3.60 -9.34 -6.74
CA GLY A 33 -2.77 -8.30 -7.34
C GLY A 33 -3.52 -7.52 -8.41
N VAL A 34 -3.16 -6.23 -8.55
CA VAL A 34 -3.62 -5.38 -9.64
C VAL A 34 -2.45 -4.57 -10.20
N ASP A 35 -2.36 -4.45 -11.51
CA ASP A 35 -1.41 -3.56 -12.19
C ASP A 35 -2.05 -2.98 -13.46
N LEU A 36 -1.62 -1.78 -13.85
CA LEU A 36 -2.11 -1.13 -15.07
C LEU A 36 -1.62 -1.85 -16.34
N SER A 37 -0.45 -2.48 -16.26
CA SER A 37 0.24 -3.11 -17.39
C SER A 37 -0.15 -4.58 -17.53
N ALA A 38 -0.82 -4.93 -18.62
CA ALA A 38 -1.12 -6.31 -18.96
C ALA A 38 0.15 -7.18 -19.11
N ALA A 39 1.27 -6.58 -19.58
CA ALA A 39 2.55 -7.28 -19.69
C ALA A 39 3.17 -7.62 -18.32
N MET A 40 2.97 -6.76 -17.31
CA MET A 40 3.39 -7.04 -15.93
C MET A 40 2.52 -8.13 -15.31
N ILE A 41 1.20 -8.03 -15.48
CA ILE A 41 0.27 -9.07 -15.02
C ILE A 41 0.61 -10.45 -15.62
N ALA A 42 0.90 -10.55 -16.91
CA ALA A 42 1.29 -11.82 -17.52
C ALA A 42 2.56 -12.41 -16.88
N ARG A 43 3.52 -11.57 -16.48
CA ARG A 43 4.73 -12.03 -15.77
C ARG A 43 4.42 -12.48 -14.35
N ALA A 44 3.56 -11.76 -13.62
CA ALA A 44 3.13 -12.14 -12.28
C ALA A 44 2.35 -13.47 -12.32
N GLU A 45 1.47 -13.64 -13.32
CA GLU A 45 0.68 -14.86 -13.52
C GLU A 45 1.57 -16.09 -13.77
N ALA A 46 2.65 -15.92 -14.56
CA ALA A 46 3.60 -17.00 -14.84
C ALA A 46 4.33 -17.53 -13.59
N LYS A 47 4.37 -16.76 -12.48
CA LYS A 47 4.96 -17.19 -11.21
C LYS A 47 4.01 -18.03 -10.36
N GLY A 48 2.70 -17.84 -10.51
CA GLY A 48 1.68 -18.64 -9.82
C GLY A 48 1.47 -18.29 -8.34
N ASP A 49 1.97 -17.13 -7.87
CA ASP A 49 1.88 -16.75 -6.44
C ASP A 49 0.54 -16.13 -6.06
N TYR A 50 -0.21 -15.57 -7.03
CA TYR A 50 -1.47 -14.86 -6.79
C TYR A 50 -2.69 -15.74 -7.04
N ASP A 51 -3.66 -15.65 -6.15
CA ASP A 51 -4.97 -16.31 -6.32
C ASP A 51 -5.86 -15.54 -7.33
N ARG A 52 -5.61 -14.23 -7.50
CA ARG A 52 -6.29 -13.38 -8.49
C ARG A 52 -5.39 -12.24 -8.92
N LEU A 53 -5.29 -12.06 -10.23
CA LEU A 53 -4.64 -10.91 -10.84
C LEU A 53 -5.66 -10.12 -11.69
N ALA A 54 -5.48 -8.80 -11.78
CA ALA A 54 -6.33 -7.94 -12.57
C ALA A 54 -5.50 -6.88 -13.31
N VAL A 55 -5.85 -6.62 -14.57
CA VAL A 55 -5.34 -5.46 -15.31
C VAL A 55 -6.27 -4.29 -15.09
N GLY A 56 -5.77 -3.17 -14.57
CA GLY A 56 -6.58 -1.98 -14.33
C GLY A 56 -5.87 -0.92 -13.51
N ASN A 57 -6.43 0.29 -13.49
CA ASN A 57 -5.92 1.34 -12.60
C ASN A 57 -6.42 1.14 -11.17
N LEU A 58 -5.68 1.70 -10.21
CA LEU A 58 -5.93 1.51 -8.77
C LEU A 58 -7.32 2.01 -8.35
N ALA A 59 -7.74 3.18 -8.82
CA ALA A 59 -9.01 3.78 -8.41
C ALA A 59 -10.21 2.93 -8.87
N ALA A 60 -10.22 2.49 -10.13
CA ALA A 60 -11.29 1.64 -10.66
C ALA A 60 -11.31 0.27 -9.97
N PHE A 61 -10.13 -0.29 -9.69
CA PHE A 61 -10.03 -1.57 -8.99
C PHE A 61 -10.54 -1.45 -7.55
N LEU A 62 -10.07 -0.46 -6.78
CA LEU A 62 -10.52 -0.22 -5.41
C LEU A 62 -12.02 0.05 -5.34
N SER A 63 -12.56 0.86 -6.26
CA SER A 63 -14.01 1.11 -6.35
C SER A 63 -14.80 -0.18 -6.56
N ALA A 64 -14.32 -1.09 -7.41
CA ALA A 64 -14.96 -2.39 -7.63
C ALA A 64 -14.86 -3.32 -6.41
N GLU A 65 -13.73 -3.30 -5.68
CA GLU A 65 -13.58 -4.08 -4.44
C GLU A 65 -14.47 -3.54 -3.32
N ILE A 66 -14.60 -2.21 -3.21
CA ILE A 66 -15.53 -1.56 -2.28
C ILE A 66 -16.97 -1.95 -2.57
N ALA A 67 -17.38 -1.95 -3.85
CA ALA A 67 -18.73 -2.36 -4.25
C ALA A 67 -19.04 -3.82 -3.91
N LYS A 68 -18.03 -4.69 -3.87
CA LYS A 68 -18.13 -6.10 -3.44
C LYS A 68 -18.04 -6.28 -1.92
N ALA A 69 -17.87 -5.21 -1.15
CA ALA A 69 -17.56 -5.24 0.28
C ALA A 69 -16.33 -6.12 0.61
N ALA A 70 -15.36 -6.20 -0.30
CA ALA A 70 -14.13 -6.96 -0.10
C ALA A 70 -13.32 -6.37 1.06
N LYS A 71 -12.66 -7.25 1.83
CA LYS A 71 -11.82 -6.87 2.98
C LYS A 71 -10.47 -7.56 2.91
N TYR A 72 -9.42 -6.79 3.27
CA TYR A 72 -8.04 -7.22 3.27
C TYR A 72 -7.38 -6.93 4.61
N ASP A 73 -6.63 -7.89 5.13
CA ASP A 73 -5.86 -7.72 6.38
C ASP A 73 -4.59 -6.90 6.14
N LEU A 74 -4.03 -7.02 4.94
CA LEU A 74 -2.89 -6.23 4.49
C LEU A 74 -3.11 -5.74 3.07
N VAL A 75 -2.88 -4.46 2.85
CA VAL A 75 -2.73 -3.85 1.52
C VAL A 75 -1.27 -3.43 1.36
N LEU A 76 -0.65 -3.83 0.25
CA LEU A 76 0.68 -3.41 -0.15
C LEU A 76 0.59 -2.42 -1.31
N ALA A 77 1.51 -1.44 -1.33
CA ALA A 77 1.67 -0.52 -2.45
C ALA A 77 3.17 -0.15 -2.58
N ALA A 78 3.95 -1.12 -3.06
CA ALA A 78 5.39 -0.96 -3.20
C ALA A 78 5.75 -0.34 -4.56
N ASP A 79 6.45 0.80 -4.54
CA ASP A 79 6.93 1.56 -5.72
C ASP A 79 5.84 1.91 -6.74
N VAL A 80 4.60 2.12 -6.30
CA VAL A 80 3.46 2.49 -7.15
C VAL A 80 2.94 3.90 -6.87
N PHE A 81 3.00 4.37 -5.64
CA PHE A 81 2.50 5.71 -5.29
C PHE A 81 3.35 6.86 -5.83
N VAL A 82 4.55 6.56 -6.32
CA VAL A 82 5.38 7.49 -7.09
C VAL A 82 4.73 7.94 -8.42
N TYR A 83 3.69 7.27 -8.88
CA TYR A 83 2.89 7.64 -10.05
C TYR A 83 1.58 8.34 -9.69
N VAL A 84 1.33 8.60 -8.42
CA VAL A 84 0.10 9.21 -7.92
C VAL A 84 0.43 10.57 -7.30
N ASN A 85 -0.12 11.64 -7.89
CA ASN A 85 0.09 13.01 -7.41
C ASN A 85 -0.60 13.22 -6.04
N ASP A 86 -1.89 12.93 -5.97
CA ASP A 86 -2.68 13.09 -4.74
C ASP A 86 -3.07 11.72 -4.17
N LEU A 87 -2.51 11.43 -3.00
CA LEU A 87 -2.76 10.15 -2.30
C LEU A 87 -4.05 10.16 -1.47
N ALA A 88 -4.68 11.32 -1.22
CA ALA A 88 -5.82 11.40 -0.31
C ALA A 88 -6.98 10.48 -0.75
N ALA A 89 -7.33 10.51 -2.04
CA ALA A 89 -8.42 9.69 -2.58
C ALA A 89 -8.11 8.19 -2.51
N VAL A 90 -6.91 7.79 -2.91
CA VAL A 90 -6.51 6.37 -2.90
C VAL A 90 -6.38 5.83 -1.49
N LEU A 91 -5.87 6.62 -0.53
CA LEU A 91 -5.79 6.23 0.89
C LEU A 91 -7.19 6.08 1.50
N ALA A 92 -8.14 6.98 1.16
CA ALA A 92 -9.52 6.86 1.59
C ALA A 92 -10.20 5.58 1.06
N ASP A 93 -9.95 5.21 -0.20
CA ASP A 93 -10.48 3.98 -0.77
C ASP A 93 -9.80 2.74 -0.19
N VAL A 94 -8.49 2.79 0.09
CA VAL A 94 -7.77 1.73 0.81
C VAL A 94 -8.37 1.52 2.19
N ALA A 95 -8.63 2.59 2.97
CA ALA A 95 -9.24 2.48 4.28
C ALA A 95 -10.60 1.73 4.24
N ARG A 96 -11.36 1.89 3.15
CA ARG A 96 -12.67 1.22 2.95
C ARG A 96 -12.53 -0.27 2.67
N VAL A 97 -11.44 -0.71 2.07
CA VAL A 97 -11.19 -2.15 1.78
C VAL A 97 -10.35 -2.84 2.86
N LEU A 98 -9.81 -2.12 3.83
CA LEU A 98 -9.15 -2.74 4.98
C LEU A 98 -10.16 -3.47 5.87
N ALA A 99 -9.75 -4.64 6.35
CA ALA A 99 -10.44 -5.36 7.41
C ALA A 99 -10.32 -4.59 8.76
N PRO A 100 -11.15 -4.86 9.76
CA PRO A 100 -10.92 -4.35 11.11
C PRO A 100 -9.50 -4.70 11.60
N ARG A 101 -8.72 -3.69 12.01
CA ARG A 101 -7.29 -3.79 12.34
C ARG A 101 -6.38 -4.12 11.14
N GLY A 102 -6.88 -4.01 9.93
CA GLY A 102 -6.10 -4.16 8.70
C GLY A 102 -5.06 -3.05 8.53
N MET A 103 -4.01 -3.35 7.80
CA MET A 103 -2.86 -2.46 7.61
C MET A 103 -2.62 -2.17 6.13
N LEU A 104 -2.08 -0.99 5.86
CA LEU A 104 -1.50 -0.57 4.59
C LEU A 104 0.01 -0.42 4.78
N ALA A 105 0.82 -1.10 3.99
CA ALA A 105 2.26 -0.87 3.91
C ALA A 105 2.62 -0.36 2.51
N PHE A 106 3.32 0.77 2.43
CA PHE A 106 3.63 1.40 1.15
C PHE A 106 4.96 2.14 1.14
N THR A 107 5.47 2.41 -0.05
CA THR A 107 6.66 3.21 -0.27
C THR A 107 6.36 4.43 -1.12
N VAL A 108 7.09 5.52 -0.88
CA VAL A 108 7.07 6.75 -1.68
C VAL A 108 8.47 7.32 -1.82
N GLU A 109 8.75 8.03 -2.92
CA GLU A 109 9.86 8.98 -2.94
C GLU A 109 9.52 10.19 -2.07
N THR A 110 10.53 10.78 -1.43
CA THR A 110 10.34 11.92 -0.53
C THR A 110 11.22 13.10 -0.89
N HIS A 111 10.84 14.28 -0.41
CA HIS A 111 11.60 15.51 -0.53
C HIS A 111 11.47 16.37 0.73
N SER A 112 12.38 17.32 0.92
CA SER A 112 12.42 18.19 2.10
C SER A 112 11.49 19.41 2.04
N GLY A 113 10.79 19.62 0.90
CA GLY A 113 9.81 20.70 0.74
C GLY A 113 8.46 20.36 1.36
N ALA A 114 7.44 21.17 1.07
CA ALA A 114 6.07 20.92 1.48
C ALA A 114 5.24 20.26 0.36
N GLY A 115 4.24 19.47 0.73
CA GLY A 115 3.27 18.88 -0.20
C GLY A 115 3.86 17.82 -1.12
N VAL A 116 3.52 17.89 -2.40
CA VAL A 116 3.92 16.93 -3.44
C VAL A 116 4.74 17.65 -4.51
N ALA A 117 5.81 17.02 -4.97
CA ALA A 117 6.68 17.53 -6.03
C ALA A 117 6.79 16.53 -7.18
N LEU A 118 6.70 17.03 -8.41
CA LEU A 118 7.05 16.24 -9.60
C LEU A 118 8.55 16.33 -9.82
N LEU A 119 9.23 15.19 -9.78
CA LEU A 119 10.66 15.09 -10.00
C LEU A 119 11.03 15.07 -11.50
N PRO A 120 12.28 15.38 -11.87
CA PRO A 120 12.76 15.23 -13.26
C PRO A 120 12.61 13.83 -13.83
N THR A 121 12.49 12.80 -12.97
CA THR A 121 12.21 11.40 -13.32
C THR A 121 10.78 11.15 -13.74
N LEU A 122 9.92 12.19 -13.76
CA LEU A 122 8.47 12.11 -13.99
C LEU A 122 7.73 11.26 -12.94
N ARG A 123 8.28 11.19 -11.73
CA ARG A 123 7.68 10.58 -10.55
C ARG A 123 7.36 11.64 -9.52
N PHE A 124 6.34 11.38 -8.72
CA PHE A 124 5.97 12.24 -7.60
C PHE A 124 6.73 11.84 -6.34
N ALA A 125 7.25 12.85 -5.65
CA ALA A 125 7.78 12.73 -4.31
C ALA A 125 6.84 13.44 -3.33
N HIS A 126 6.64 12.84 -2.17
CA HIS A 126 5.69 13.30 -1.16
C HIS A 126 6.43 13.70 0.12
N SER A 127 6.15 14.89 0.66
CA SER A 127 6.73 15.29 1.94
C SER A 127 6.13 14.48 3.09
N GLU A 128 6.92 14.29 4.15
CA GLU A 128 6.44 13.56 5.33
C GLU A 128 5.19 14.21 5.94
N LEU A 129 5.13 15.54 6.02
CA LEU A 129 3.97 16.24 6.55
C LEU A 129 2.71 15.96 5.74
N TYR A 130 2.80 16.05 4.41
CA TYR A 130 1.69 15.70 3.52
C TYR A 130 1.20 14.26 3.74
N LEU A 131 2.12 13.30 3.89
CA LEU A 131 1.77 11.90 4.12
C LEU A 131 1.03 11.70 5.44
N ARG A 132 1.50 12.34 6.52
CA ARG A 132 0.83 12.30 7.82
C ARG A 132 -0.60 12.85 7.75
N ASP A 133 -0.78 13.98 7.10
CA ASP A 133 -2.08 14.62 6.92
C ASP A 133 -3.02 13.76 6.05
N ALA A 134 -2.51 13.20 4.94
CA ALA A 134 -3.29 12.35 4.04
C ALA A 134 -3.72 11.03 4.71
N ILE A 135 -2.82 10.40 5.49
CA ILE A 135 -3.12 9.18 6.26
C ILE A 135 -4.21 9.48 7.31
N ALA A 136 -4.04 10.57 8.09
CA ALA A 136 -5.03 10.95 9.09
C ALA A 136 -6.38 11.34 8.45
N GLY A 137 -6.36 12.06 7.34
CA GLY A 137 -7.56 12.43 6.56
C GLY A 137 -8.33 11.23 6.01
N ALA A 138 -7.64 10.11 5.74
CA ALA A 138 -8.26 8.85 5.34
C ALA A 138 -8.81 8.03 6.53
N GLY A 139 -8.71 8.51 7.76
CA GLY A 139 -9.12 7.79 8.98
C GLY A 139 -8.16 6.66 9.37
N LEU A 140 -6.93 6.69 8.86
CA LEU A 140 -5.88 5.74 9.21
C LEU A 140 -4.95 6.34 10.28
N THR A 141 -4.31 5.47 11.04
CA THR A 141 -3.26 5.85 12.00
C THR A 141 -1.91 5.42 11.43
N LEU A 142 -0.94 6.34 11.41
CA LEU A 142 0.45 6.01 11.06
C LEU A 142 1.06 5.17 12.18
N LEU A 143 1.49 3.95 11.86
CA LEU A 143 2.04 2.97 12.81
C LEU A 143 3.57 2.92 12.76
N ALA A 144 4.15 3.09 11.56
CA ALA A 144 5.60 3.14 11.36
C ALA A 144 5.95 4.03 10.18
N LEU A 145 7.11 4.69 10.24
CA LEU A 145 7.70 5.45 9.17
C LEU A 145 9.22 5.35 9.28
N ASP A 146 9.84 4.80 8.23
CA ASP A 146 11.29 4.63 8.15
C ASP A 146 11.84 5.20 6.84
N GLN A 147 13.04 5.76 6.89
CA GLN A 147 13.79 6.14 5.68
C GLN A 147 14.57 4.94 5.18
N ALA A 148 14.46 4.64 3.88
CA ALA A 148 15.18 3.54 3.26
C ALA A 148 15.45 3.80 1.77
N ALA A 149 16.39 3.06 1.21
CA ALA A 149 16.46 2.91 -0.25
C ALA A 149 15.29 2.04 -0.70
N ILE A 150 14.32 2.66 -1.38
CA ILE A 150 13.09 1.98 -1.81
C ILE A 150 13.25 1.23 -3.14
N ARG A 151 14.25 1.59 -3.93
CA ARG A 151 14.67 0.91 -5.17
C ARG A 151 16.09 1.33 -5.57
N THR A 152 16.62 0.68 -6.59
CA THR A 152 17.87 1.10 -7.27
C THR A 152 17.53 1.59 -8.68
N GLU A 153 18.07 2.74 -9.08
CA GLU A 153 17.93 3.29 -10.42
C GLU A 153 19.31 3.63 -10.98
N LYS A 154 19.64 3.09 -12.17
CA LYS A 154 20.96 3.23 -12.81
C LYS A 154 22.15 2.87 -11.90
N GLY A 155 21.96 1.92 -10.99
CA GLY A 155 22.97 1.50 -10.02
C GLY A 155 23.03 2.31 -8.73
N GLU A 156 22.26 3.41 -8.63
CA GLU A 156 22.23 4.27 -7.44
C GLU A 156 20.97 4.01 -6.61
N PRO A 157 21.07 4.04 -5.26
CA PRO A 157 19.90 3.88 -4.40
C PRO A 157 18.98 5.10 -4.50
N VAL A 158 17.70 4.89 -4.68
CA VAL A 158 16.68 5.94 -4.57
C VAL A 158 16.11 5.92 -3.16
N ASN A 159 16.40 6.98 -2.41
CA ASN A 159 15.91 7.13 -1.05
C ASN A 159 14.43 7.52 -1.04
N GLY A 160 13.70 6.97 -0.09
CA GLY A 160 12.30 7.26 0.13
C GLY A 160 11.87 6.93 1.53
N LEU A 161 10.57 6.84 1.71
CA LEU A 161 9.95 6.45 2.96
C LEU A 161 9.23 5.12 2.79
N VAL A 162 9.35 4.27 3.80
CA VAL A 162 8.53 3.07 4.00
C VAL A 162 7.56 3.38 5.13
N LEU A 163 6.28 3.27 4.86
CA LEU A 163 5.23 3.62 5.82
C LEU A 163 4.31 2.42 6.06
N VAL A 164 3.88 2.30 7.31
CA VAL A 164 2.79 1.41 7.70
C VAL A 164 1.72 2.25 8.37
N ALA A 165 0.49 2.14 7.88
CA ALA A 165 -0.68 2.77 8.46
C ALA A 165 -1.79 1.73 8.65
N GLY A 166 -2.76 1.97 9.52
CA GLY A 166 -3.80 0.98 9.75
C GLY A 166 -5.04 1.51 10.42
N LEU A 167 -6.10 0.71 10.38
CA LEU A 167 -7.30 0.93 11.16
C LEU A 167 -7.02 0.49 12.60
N VAL A 168 -6.79 1.44 13.48
CA VAL A 168 -6.74 1.17 14.92
C VAL A 168 -8.19 1.05 15.39
N GLY A 169 -8.59 -0.14 15.86
CA GLY A 169 -9.89 -0.28 16.51
C GLY A 169 -10.00 0.71 17.66
N GLU A 170 -11.18 1.31 17.85
CA GLU A 170 -11.43 2.18 19.01
C GLU A 170 -10.94 1.46 20.26
N ALA A 171 -9.85 1.97 20.85
CA ALA A 171 -9.46 1.58 22.18
C ALA A 171 -10.65 1.95 23.07
N ILE A 172 -11.24 0.93 23.68
CA ILE A 172 -12.37 1.05 24.59
C ILE A 172 -12.01 2.11 25.64
N HIS A 173 -12.48 3.33 25.44
CA HIS A 173 -12.50 4.37 26.48
C HIS A 173 -13.64 4.02 27.46
N ARG A 174 -13.55 2.85 28.08
CA ARG A 174 -14.31 2.51 29.28
C ARG A 174 -13.32 2.37 30.41
N HIS A 175 -13.10 3.44 31.12
CA HIS A 175 -12.87 3.54 32.59
C HIS A 175 -12.30 4.92 32.93
N ALA A 176 -13.17 5.91 32.98
CA ALA A 176 -12.95 7.08 33.82
C ALA A 176 -14.30 7.78 34.07
N ARG A 177 -15.21 7.11 34.74
CA ARG A 177 -16.29 7.72 35.52
C ARG A 177 -16.70 6.71 36.61
N ALA A 178 -16.08 6.78 37.74
CA ALA A 178 -16.60 6.41 39.04
C ALA A 178 -15.93 7.33 40.06
#